data_3a5dd2e597d57bdaf8a6f50e2d2ce3e9
#
_entry.id   3a5dd2e597d57bdaf8a6f50e2d2ce3e9
#
_cell.length_a   1.000
_cell.length_b   1.000
_cell.length_c   1.000
_cell.angle_alpha   90.00
_cell.angle_beta   90.00
_cell.angle_gamma   90.00
#
_symmetry.space_group_name_H-M   'P 1'
#
loop_
_entity.id
_entity.type
_entity.pdbx_description
1 polymer ?
#
loop_
_entity_poly.entity_id
_entity_poly.type
_entity_poly.pdbx_seq_one_letter_code
_entity_poly.pdbx_strand_id
1 'polypeptide(L)'
;MMQTIRQAFTILRQNPLLSTISILGTAFAITMIMAIVITWQTKYADLEPEVNRSRCLYFSAMHMQGKENKDRNNYSTPSAAFMKECIQPIPEVEACTAFTTADVALVSLADGNNRLKVDAMNTDPEFWKVFSMQFLGGRALTEADRGGDMRSIVICASVARKLFGTTEAIGQQILLNRELSRIIGVVKDVSVTAKDAYAQVWGLYHTDELKVTGWWSYLGGKTIAVLARTPDDFPAIRQGVEKRVKDVNAGLEEMQMDIMEQPDNIVAHVNHVWANVGPDLPMLYLQYGIALFIILLVPSLNLCGLSNSRMQQRVSELGVRKAFGATGSTLI
;
A
#
# COMPACT_ATOMS: atom_id res chain seq x y z
N MET A 1 32.89 -31.79 11.14
CA MET A 1 32.23 -30.49 11.44
C MET A 1 33.07 -29.59 12.37
N MET A 2 33.51 -30.01 13.55
CA MET A 2 34.34 -29.21 14.48
C MET A 2 35.70 -28.78 13.90
N GLN A 3 36.39 -29.64 13.14
CA GLN A 3 37.67 -29.32 12.47
C GLN A 3 37.50 -28.21 11.40
N THR A 4 36.44 -28.26 10.63
CA THR A 4 36.15 -27.25 9.58
C THR A 4 35.89 -25.89 10.17
N ILE A 5 35.18 -25.83 11.30
CA ILE A 5 34.90 -24.57 12.03
C ILE A 5 36.21 -24.00 12.60
N ARG A 6 37.07 -24.86 13.19
CA ARG A 6 38.36 -24.44 13.76
C ARG A 6 39.32 -23.92 12.68
N GLN A 7 39.33 -24.55 11.51
CA GLN A 7 40.10 -24.07 10.35
C GLN A 7 39.57 -22.71 9.84
N ALA A 8 38.25 -22.53 9.76
CA ALA A 8 37.66 -21.26 9.37
C ALA A 8 38.07 -20.11 10.33
N PHE A 9 38.01 -20.33 11.63
CA PHE A 9 38.49 -19.36 12.64
C PHE A 9 39.99 -19.05 12.51
N THR A 10 40.82 -20.01 12.21
CA THR A 10 42.27 -19.82 12.02
C THR A 10 42.53 -18.94 10.78
N ILE A 11 41.83 -19.18 9.69
CA ILE A 11 41.92 -18.36 8.44
C ILE A 11 41.47 -16.93 8.67
N LEU A 12 40.37 -16.73 9.41
CA LEU A 12 39.87 -15.38 9.76
C LEU A 12 40.89 -14.58 10.59
N ARG A 13 41.65 -15.24 11.49
CA ARG A 13 42.72 -14.66 12.29
C ARG A 13 43.97 -14.30 11.51
N GLN A 14 44.27 -15.01 10.42
CA GLN A 14 45.48 -14.76 9.62
C GLN A 14 45.40 -13.42 8.83
N ASN A 15 44.19 -12.98 8.43
CA ASN A 15 43.99 -11.71 7.74
C ASN A 15 42.79 -10.97 8.34
N PRO A 16 42.95 -10.38 9.55
CA PRO A 16 41.83 -9.85 10.32
C PRO A 16 41.12 -8.69 9.61
N LEU A 17 41.85 -7.82 8.95
CA LEU A 17 41.28 -6.65 8.26
C LEU A 17 40.42 -7.06 7.05
N LEU A 18 40.93 -7.93 6.19
CA LEU A 18 40.16 -8.45 5.03
C LEU A 18 38.96 -9.27 5.48
N SER A 19 39.11 -10.11 6.52
CA SER A 19 38.01 -10.89 7.07
C SER A 19 36.92 -10.00 7.67
N THR A 20 37.29 -8.96 8.42
CA THR A 20 36.32 -8.01 8.99
C THR A 20 35.58 -7.24 7.91
N ILE A 21 36.25 -6.73 6.88
CA ILE A 21 35.62 -6.04 5.74
C ILE A 21 34.63 -6.96 5.03
N SER A 22 35.03 -8.22 4.78
CA SER A 22 34.18 -9.21 4.11
C SER A 22 32.94 -9.55 4.93
N ILE A 23 33.09 -9.78 6.22
CA ILE A 23 31.95 -10.08 7.12
C ILE A 23 31.01 -8.89 7.19
N LEU A 24 31.53 -7.68 7.44
CA LEU A 24 30.71 -6.46 7.51
C LEU A 24 30.03 -6.17 6.17
N GLY A 25 30.74 -6.27 5.06
CA GLY A 25 30.18 -6.05 3.73
C GLY A 25 29.06 -7.04 3.38
N THR A 26 29.25 -8.33 3.72
CA THR A 26 28.22 -9.35 3.50
C THR A 26 27.02 -9.13 4.44
N ALA A 27 27.25 -8.83 5.71
CA ALA A 27 26.19 -8.54 6.66
C ALA A 27 25.39 -7.31 6.24
N PHE A 28 26.06 -6.25 5.79
CA PHE A 28 25.40 -5.05 5.25
C PHE A 28 24.54 -5.36 4.02
N ALA A 29 25.09 -6.14 3.05
CA ALA A 29 24.34 -6.52 1.85
C ALA A 29 23.07 -7.34 2.20
N ILE A 30 23.18 -8.31 3.12
CA ILE A 30 22.02 -9.10 3.58
C ILE A 30 20.99 -8.17 4.25
N THR A 31 21.43 -7.25 5.11
CA THR A 31 20.54 -6.31 5.77
C THR A 31 19.80 -5.43 4.76
N MET A 32 20.49 -4.94 3.73
CA MET A 32 19.88 -4.13 2.68
C MET A 32 18.88 -4.93 1.83
N ILE A 33 19.20 -6.17 1.48
CA ILE A 33 18.27 -7.07 0.78
C ILE A 33 17.01 -7.30 1.63
N MET A 34 17.17 -7.59 2.91
CA MET A 34 16.06 -7.78 3.84
C MET A 34 15.19 -6.52 3.94
N ALA A 35 15.82 -5.34 4.01
CA ALA A 35 15.09 -4.07 4.04
C ALA A 35 14.26 -3.85 2.76
N ILE A 36 14.81 -4.17 1.58
CA ILE A 36 14.06 -4.09 0.31
C ILE A 36 12.90 -5.08 0.30
N VAL A 37 13.13 -6.33 0.70
CA VAL A 37 12.07 -7.36 0.75
C VAL A 37 10.94 -6.94 1.71
N ILE A 38 11.29 -6.48 2.92
CA ILE A 38 10.30 -6.02 3.91
C ILE A 38 9.51 -4.83 3.34
N THR A 39 10.20 -3.85 2.73
CA THR A 39 9.54 -2.68 2.14
C THR A 39 8.60 -3.10 1.01
N TRP A 40 9.02 -4.02 0.16
CA TRP A 40 8.19 -4.58 -0.91
C TRP A 40 6.96 -5.29 -0.35
N GLN A 41 7.14 -6.19 0.61
CA GLN A 41 6.04 -6.91 1.25
C GLN A 41 5.05 -5.95 1.92
N THR A 42 5.54 -4.96 2.65
CA THR A 42 4.68 -3.97 3.33
C THR A 42 3.83 -3.16 2.35
N LYS A 43 4.36 -2.87 1.15
CA LYS A 43 3.65 -2.07 0.14
C LYS A 43 2.66 -2.88 -0.69
N TYR A 44 2.98 -4.13 -1.03
CA TYR A 44 2.28 -4.86 -2.09
C TYR A 44 1.65 -6.18 -1.66
N ALA A 45 2.09 -6.78 -0.55
CA ALA A 45 1.54 -8.06 -0.09
C ALA A 45 0.19 -7.87 0.60
N ASP A 46 -0.59 -8.94 0.61
CA ASP A 46 -1.85 -9.05 1.34
C ASP A 46 -1.58 -9.11 2.84
N LEU A 47 -1.67 -7.99 3.53
CA LEU A 47 -1.44 -7.84 4.97
C LEU A 47 -2.65 -7.18 5.63
N GLU A 48 -2.99 -7.61 6.85
CA GLU A 48 -4.07 -6.96 7.60
C GLU A 48 -3.83 -5.47 7.82
N PRO A 49 -4.89 -4.64 7.62
CA PRO A 49 -6.26 -4.99 7.26
C PRO A 49 -6.52 -5.12 5.74
N GLU A 50 -5.54 -4.90 4.89
CA GLU A 50 -5.64 -4.89 3.43
C GLU A 50 -5.31 -6.28 2.85
N VAL A 51 -6.02 -7.30 3.31
CA VAL A 51 -5.81 -8.72 2.96
C VAL A 51 -6.19 -9.08 1.51
N ASN A 52 -6.80 -8.15 0.80
CA ASN A 52 -7.30 -8.37 -0.56
C ASN A 52 -6.55 -7.54 -1.61
N ARG A 53 -5.39 -6.95 -1.30
CA ARG A 53 -4.63 -6.08 -2.24
C ARG A 53 -4.41 -6.73 -3.61
N SER A 54 -4.07 -8.02 -3.63
CA SER A 54 -3.84 -8.80 -4.85
C SER A 54 -5.10 -8.95 -5.73
N ARG A 55 -6.30 -8.82 -5.15
CA ARG A 55 -7.60 -8.92 -5.82
C ARG A 55 -8.28 -7.57 -6.00
N CYS A 56 -7.66 -6.48 -5.58
CA CYS A 56 -8.22 -5.14 -5.68
C CYS A 56 -7.68 -4.37 -6.88
N LEU A 57 -8.57 -3.59 -7.49
CA LEU A 57 -8.26 -2.54 -8.44
C LEU A 57 -8.62 -1.19 -7.81
N TYR A 58 -7.90 -0.13 -8.19
CA TYR A 58 -8.03 1.18 -7.55
C TYR A 58 -8.24 2.29 -8.56
N PHE A 59 -9.04 3.30 -8.14
CA PHE A 59 -9.15 4.58 -8.81
C PHE A 59 -8.74 5.68 -7.84
N SER A 60 -7.71 6.43 -8.17
CA SER A 60 -7.17 7.53 -7.36
C SER A 60 -7.05 8.84 -8.12
N ALA A 61 -7.32 8.82 -9.41
CA ALA A 61 -7.27 9.98 -10.27
C ALA A 61 -8.43 9.99 -11.28
N MET A 62 -8.86 11.15 -11.66
CA MET A 62 -9.88 11.37 -12.68
C MET A 62 -9.65 12.71 -13.37
N HIS A 63 -9.87 12.74 -14.66
CA HIS A 63 -9.74 13.93 -15.49
C HIS A 63 -11.08 14.22 -16.16
N MET A 64 -11.47 15.48 -16.16
CA MET A 64 -12.59 16.02 -16.93
C MET A 64 -12.07 17.05 -17.90
N GLN A 65 -12.28 16.84 -19.20
CA GLN A 65 -11.89 17.74 -20.28
C GLN A 65 -13.12 18.32 -20.97
N GLY A 66 -13.05 19.60 -21.33
CA GLY A 66 -14.08 20.23 -22.14
C GLY A 66 -14.18 19.64 -23.53
N LYS A 67 -15.39 19.31 -24.00
CA LYS A 67 -15.59 18.74 -25.36
C LYS A 67 -15.27 19.74 -26.45
N GLU A 68 -15.73 20.97 -26.32
CA GLU A 68 -15.45 22.04 -27.27
C GLU A 68 -14.12 22.76 -26.97
N ASN A 69 -13.93 23.13 -25.69
CA ASN A 69 -12.70 23.79 -25.24
C ASN A 69 -11.80 22.79 -24.52
N LYS A 70 -10.83 22.22 -25.25
CA LYS A 70 -9.86 21.23 -24.73
C LYS A 70 -8.90 21.81 -23.71
N ASP A 71 -8.78 23.12 -23.58
CA ASP A 71 -7.94 23.77 -22.57
C ASP A 71 -8.63 23.77 -21.19
N ARG A 72 -9.94 23.52 -21.15
CA ARG A 72 -10.69 23.37 -19.89
C ARG A 72 -10.46 21.97 -19.31
N ASN A 73 -9.50 21.89 -18.40
CA ASN A 73 -9.09 20.63 -17.78
C ASN A 73 -9.31 20.71 -16.26
N ASN A 74 -9.91 19.66 -15.69
CA ASN A 74 -10.09 19.49 -14.25
C ASN A 74 -9.57 18.13 -13.84
N TYR A 75 -8.49 18.13 -13.06
CA TYR A 75 -7.91 16.93 -12.46
C TYR A 75 -8.35 16.83 -11.00
N SER A 76 -8.82 15.67 -10.61
CA SER A 76 -9.27 15.39 -9.24
C SER A 76 -9.19 13.89 -8.98
N THR A 77 -9.73 13.45 -7.87
CA THR A 77 -10.02 12.05 -7.60
C THR A 77 -11.47 11.75 -7.91
N PRO A 78 -11.88 10.48 -8.09
CA PRO A 78 -13.26 10.11 -8.34
C PRO A 78 -14.18 10.41 -7.16
N SER A 79 -15.48 10.36 -7.42
CA SER A 79 -16.54 10.52 -6.41
C SER A 79 -17.22 9.19 -6.09
N ALA A 80 -18.03 9.17 -5.04
CA ALA A 80 -18.92 8.06 -4.74
C ALA A 80 -20.02 7.87 -5.81
N ALA A 81 -20.44 8.95 -6.49
CA ALA A 81 -21.40 8.89 -7.60
C ALA A 81 -20.80 8.12 -8.80
N PHE A 82 -19.52 8.37 -9.13
CA PHE A 82 -18.82 7.61 -10.16
C PHE A 82 -18.77 6.12 -9.83
N MET A 83 -18.41 5.76 -8.60
CA MET A 83 -18.41 4.36 -8.15
C MET A 83 -19.77 3.70 -8.36
N LYS A 84 -20.83 4.37 -7.91
CA LYS A 84 -22.19 3.85 -7.97
C LYS A 84 -22.67 3.62 -9.42
N GLU A 85 -22.36 4.54 -10.33
CA GLU A 85 -22.85 4.50 -11.70
C GLU A 85 -21.98 3.67 -12.64
N CYS A 86 -20.66 3.80 -12.51
CA CYS A 86 -19.73 3.18 -13.46
C CYS A 86 -19.11 1.86 -13.00
N ILE A 87 -19.05 1.58 -11.67
CA ILE A 87 -18.32 0.42 -11.15
C ILE A 87 -19.27 -0.62 -10.53
N GLN A 88 -20.15 -0.18 -9.63
CA GLN A 88 -21.03 -1.09 -8.89
C GLN A 88 -21.92 -1.99 -9.77
N PRO A 89 -22.38 -1.59 -10.97
CA PRO A 89 -23.19 -2.44 -11.84
C PRO A 89 -22.42 -3.53 -12.59
N ILE A 90 -21.10 -3.65 -12.45
CA ILE A 90 -20.26 -4.62 -13.15
C ILE A 90 -20.35 -5.97 -12.45
N PRO A 91 -20.75 -7.06 -13.15
CA PRO A 91 -21.01 -8.36 -12.52
C PRO A 91 -19.78 -9.03 -11.86
N GLU A 92 -18.57 -8.74 -12.37
CA GLU A 92 -17.30 -9.29 -11.89
C GLU A 92 -16.82 -8.61 -10.59
N VAL A 93 -17.45 -7.51 -10.20
CA VAL A 93 -17.17 -6.79 -8.95
C VAL A 93 -17.85 -7.52 -7.79
N GLU A 94 -17.07 -8.02 -6.85
CA GLU A 94 -17.55 -8.63 -5.62
C GLU A 94 -18.04 -7.58 -4.60
N ALA A 95 -17.24 -6.52 -4.43
CA ALA A 95 -17.55 -5.35 -3.63
C ALA A 95 -16.77 -4.14 -4.15
N CYS A 96 -17.27 -2.94 -3.91
CA CYS A 96 -16.51 -1.72 -4.17
C CYS A 96 -16.80 -0.69 -3.09
N THR A 97 -15.78 0.07 -2.72
CA THR A 97 -15.88 1.11 -1.68
C THR A 97 -15.21 2.39 -2.12
N ALA A 98 -15.81 3.51 -1.75
CA ALA A 98 -15.24 4.84 -1.91
C ALA A 98 -14.93 5.44 -0.54
N PHE A 99 -13.71 5.91 -0.36
CA PHE A 99 -13.25 6.46 0.91
C PHE A 99 -12.35 7.68 0.70
N THR A 100 -12.33 8.59 1.69
CA THR A 100 -11.41 9.72 1.67
C THR A 100 -10.04 9.30 2.16
N THR A 101 -8.99 10.00 1.74
CA THR A 101 -7.70 9.92 2.46
C THR A 101 -7.93 10.37 3.91
N ALA A 102 -7.27 9.70 4.85
CA ALA A 102 -7.33 10.11 6.25
C ALA A 102 -6.74 11.52 6.41
N ASP A 103 -7.49 12.39 7.08
CA ASP A 103 -7.10 13.78 7.33
C ASP A 103 -7.21 14.09 8.83
N VAL A 104 -6.47 15.12 9.24
CA VAL A 104 -6.39 15.52 10.64
C VAL A 104 -7.72 16.07 11.13
N ALA A 105 -8.29 15.42 12.13
CA ALA A 105 -9.50 15.83 12.83
C ALA A 105 -9.23 16.05 14.32
N LEU A 106 -10.08 16.82 14.96
CA LEU A 106 -10.06 17.05 16.40
C LEU A 106 -11.14 16.20 17.06
N VAL A 107 -10.75 15.35 17.99
CA VAL A 107 -11.71 14.63 18.86
C VAL A 107 -11.59 15.11 20.30
N SER A 108 -12.71 15.11 21.03
CA SER A 108 -12.75 15.37 22.48
C SER A 108 -13.91 14.62 23.11
N LEU A 109 -13.91 14.52 24.42
CA LEU A 109 -15.09 14.07 25.16
C LEU A 109 -16.27 15.01 24.89
N ALA A 110 -17.49 14.55 25.14
CA ALA A 110 -18.71 15.32 24.90
C ALA A 110 -18.77 16.66 25.67
N ASP A 111 -18.07 16.75 26.79
CA ASP A 111 -17.91 17.99 27.60
C ASP A 111 -16.82 18.94 27.05
N GLY A 112 -16.16 18.57 25.96
CA GLY A 112 -15.09 19.32 25.34
C GLY A 112 -13.69 19.13 25.95
N ASN A 113 -13.56 18.28 26.97
CA ASN A 113 -12.28 17.96 27.61
C ASN A 113 -11.51 16.88 26.81
N ASN A 114 -10.26 16.64 27.20
CA ASN A 114 -9.40 15.61 26.63
C ASN A 114 -9.30 15.65 25.09
N ARG A 115 -8.83 16.80 24.56
CA ARG A 115 -8.74 17.05 23.11
C ARG A 115 -7.53 16.34 22.51
N LEU A 116 -7.78 15.59 21.42
CA LEU A 116 -6.76 14.85 20.67
C LEU A 116 -6.86 15.21 19.19
N LYS A 117 -5.71 15.28 18.52
CA LYS A 117 -5.62 15.21 17.05
C LYS A 117 -5.59 13.76 16.63
N VAL A 118 -6.41 13.40 15.67
CA VAL A 118 -6.55 12.05 15.12
C VAL A 118 -6.65 12.12 13.59
N ASP A 119 -6.29 11.03 12.94
CA ASP A 119 -6.52 10.86 11.52
C ASP A 119 -7.93 10.26 11.32
N ALA A 120 -8.81 11.00 10.65
CA ALA A 120 -10.20 10.60 10.40
C ALA A 120 -10.45 10.38 8.91
N MET A 121 -11.26 9.37 8.59
CA MET A 121 -11.63 8.97 7.23
C MET A 121 -13.14 8.85 7.11
N ASN A 122 -13.68 9.25 5.96
CA ASN A 122 -15.06 8.98 5.60
C ASN A 122 -15.12 7.83 4.59
N THR A 123 -15.98 6.86 4.86
CA THR A 123 -16.13 5.63 4.08
C THR A 123 -17.59 5.36 3.72
N ASP A 124 -17.84 4.20 3.14
CA ASP A 124 -19.17 3.60 3.00
C ASP A 124 -19.23 2.24 3.74
N PRO A 125 -20.41 1.59 3.80
CA PRO A 125 -20.55 0.30 4.45
C PRO A 125 -19.75 -0.84 3.79
N GLU A 126 -19.49 -0.77 2.50
CA GLU A 126 -18.73 -1.80 1.76
C GLU A 126 -17.23 -1.79 2.12
N PHE A 127 -16.73 -0.69 2.68
CA PHE A 127 -15.36 -0.57 3.18
C PHE A 127 -14.94 -1.74 4.07
N TRP A 128 -15.83 -2.18 4.94
CA TRP A 128 -15.59 -3.25 5.90
C TRP A 128 -15.60 -4.66 5.28
N LYS A 129 -16.06 -4.80 4.04
CA LYS A 129 -15.94 -6.02 3.25
C LYS A 129 -14.64 -6.07 2.47
N VAL A 130 -14.20 -4.92 1.92
CA VAL A 130 -12.96 -4.81 1.17
C VAL A 130 -11.76 -4.90 2.10
N PHE A 131 -11.83 -4.22 3.26
CA PHE A 131 -10.78 -4.16 4.27
C PHE A 131 -11.17 -4.92 5.53
N SER A 132 -10.33 -5.89 5.91
CA SER A 132 -10.59 -6.78 7.06
C SER A 132 -10.12 -6.16 8.37
N MET A 133 -10.96 -5.33 8.98
CA MET A 133 -10.66 -4.71 10.27
C MET A 133 -10.93 -5.68 11.44
N GLN A 134 -10.00 -5.74 12.40
CA GLN A 134 -10.17 -6.52 13.62
C GLN A 134 -10.96 -5.72 14.66
N PHE A 135 -12.24 -6.06 14.86
CA PHE A 135 -13.07 -5.46 15.90
C PHE A 135 -12.71 -6.03 17.27
N LEU A 136 -12.48 -5.15 18.23
CA LEU A 136 -12.33 -5.47 19.67
C LEU A 136 -13.68 -5.46 20.36
N GLY A 137 -14.66 -4.73 19.82
CA GLY A 137 -16.03 -4.67 20.29
C GLY A 137 -16.91 -3.87 19.35
N GLY A 138 -18.23 -4.05 19.46
CA GLY A 138 -19.21 -3.39 18.61
C GLY A 138 -19.30 -3.98 17.20
N ARG A 139 -19.56 -3.15 16.22
CA ARG A 139 -19.80 -3.56 14.83
C ARG A 139 -19.30 -2.53 13.81
N ALA A 140 -19.21 -2.95 12.55
CA ALA A 140 -19.00 -2.10 11.41
C ALA A 140 -20.16 -1.11 11.19
N LEU A 141 -19.86 -0.01 10.49
CA LEU A 141 -20.85 0.92 9.98
C LEU A 141 -21.68 0.25 8.88
N THR A 142 -22.98 0.52 8.89
CA THR A 142 -23.96 0.00 7.92
C THR A 142 -24.75 1.16 7.32
N GLU A 143 -25.51 0.91 6.25
CA GLU A 143 -26.33 1.94 5.63
C GLU A 143 -27.38 2.53 6.61
N ALA A 144 -27.86 1.74 7.57
CA ALA A 144 -28.79 2.23 8.62
C ALA A 144 -28.15 3.32 9.52
N ASP A 145 -26.82 3.36 9.62
CA ASP A 145 -26.11 4.36 10.45
C ASP A 145 -26.03 5.74 9.76
N ARG A 146 -26.43 5.83 8.49
CA ARG A 146 -26.41 7.07 7.70
C ARG A 146 -27.56 8.03 8.02
N GLY A 147 -28.68 7.51 8.46
CA GLY A 147 -29.92 8.28 8.69
C GLY A 147 -30.23 8.59 10.14
N GLY A 148 -29.33 8.39 11.09
CA GLY A 148 -29.55 8.65 12.50
C GLY A 148 -29.41 10.13 12.86
N ASP A 149 -30.10 10.57 13.95
CA ASP A 149 -29.99 11.93 14.50
C ASP A 149 -28.58 12.28 14.97
N MET A 150 -27.75 11.27 15.20
CA MET A 150 -26.37 11.40 15.64
C MET A 150 -25.47 10.57 14.73
N ARG A 151 -24.34 11.16 14.31
CA ARG A 151 -23.35 10.48 13.50
C ARG A 151 -22.76 9.27 14.21
N SER A 152 -22.81 8.11 13.58
CA SER A 152 -22.16 6.89 14.05
C SER A 152 -20.72 6.83 13.55
N ILE A 153 -19.79 6.42 14.43
CA ILE A 153 -18.37 6.30 14.12
C ILE A 153 -17.78 5.01 14.69
N VAL A 154 -16.70 4.57 14.06
CA VAL A 154 -15.80 3.51 14.57
C VAL A 154 -14.47 4.19 14.90
N ILE A 155 -13.85 3.79 16.02
CA ILE A 155 -12.56 4.33 16.45
C ILE A 155 -11.55 3.22 16.68
N CYS A 156 -10.25 3.54 16.62
CA CYS A 156 -9.21 2.59 16.99
C CYS A 156 -8.99 2.52 18.49
N ALA A 157 -8.39 1.42 18.97
CA ALA A 157 -8.14 1.14 20.37
C ALA A 157 -7.30 2.20 21.08
N SER A 158 -6.32 2.77 20.39
CA SER A 158 -5.46 3.82 20.95
C SER A 158 -6.23 5.11 21.24
N VAL A 159 -7.18 5.50 20.38
CA VAL A 159 -8.07 6.65 20.62
C VAL A 159 -9.00 6.37 21.78
N ALA A 160 -9.61 5.19 21.85
CA ALA A 160 -10.46 4.80 22.97
C ALA A 160 -9.71 4.89 24.31
N ARG A 161 -8.50 4.33 24.39
CA ARG A 161 -7.66 4.39 25.61
C ARG A 161 -7.27 5.82 25.98
N LYS A 162 -6.93 6.67 25.00
CA LYS A 162 -6.56 8.06 25.27
C LYS A 162 -7.73 8.89 25.76
N LEU A 163 -8.95 8.67 25.27
CA LEU A 163 -10.16 9.41 25.67
C LEU A 163 -10.76 8.90 26.98
N PHE A 164 -10.86 7.59 27.15
CA PHE A 164 -11.64 6.95 28.22
C PHE A 164 -10.80 6.12 29.20
N GLY A 165 -9.51 5.91 28.93
CA GLY A 165 -8.65 5.02 29.73
C GLY A 165 -8.88 3.52 29.48
N THR A 166 -9.83 3.16 28.63
CA THR A 166 -10.23 1.78 28.32
C THR A 166 -10.56 1.62 26.83
N THR A 167 -10.62 0.39 26.34
CA THR A 167 -11.15 0.06 25.01
C THR A 167 -12.66 -0.15 24.99
N GLU A 168 -13.33 -0.19 26.14
CA GLU A 168 -14.78 -0.34 26.28
C GLU A 168 -15.47 1.02 26.10
N ALA A 169 -15.49 1.51 24.86
CA ALA A 169 -16.02 2.83 24.52
C ALA A 169 -17.31 2.78 23.70
N ILE A 170 -17.90 1.59 23.50
CA ILE A 170 -19.13 1.44 22.71
C ILE A 170 -20.29 2.17 23.37
N GLY A 171 -21.05 2.92 22.57
CA GLY A 171 -22.18 3.73 23.03
C GLY A 171 -21.79 5.09 23.62
N GLN A 172 -20.51 5.31 23.92
CA GLN A 172 -20.01 6.62 24.36
C GLN A 172 -20.12 7.66 23.26
N GLN A 173 -20.24 8.91 23.67
CA GLN A 173 -20.34 10.07 22.77
C GLN A 173 -19.07 10.90 22.83
N ILE A 174 -18.61 11.34 21.68
CA ILE A 174 -17.47 12.26 21.53
C ILE A 174 -17.83 13.38 20.57
N LEU A 175 -17.06 14.46 20.62
CA LEU A 175 -17.09 15.50 19.59
C LEU A 175 -16.02 15.19 18.55
N LEU A 176 -16.41 14.98 17.30
CA LEU A 176 -15.53 14.88 16.15
C LEU A 176 -15.68 16.16 15.32
N ASN A 177 -14.64 17.00 15.27
CA ASN A 177 -14.68 18.32 14.64
C ASN A 177 -15.86 19.19 15.13
N ARG A 178 -16.19 19.12 16.45
CA ARG A 178 -17.33 19.80 17.12
C ARG A 178 -18.70 19.18 16.80
N GLU A 179 -18.79 18.12 16.03
CA GLU A 179 -20.01 17.38 15.77
C GLU A 179 -20.14 16.22 16.75
N LEU A 180 -21.28 16.12 17.44
CA LEU A 180 -21.54 15.03 18.41
C LEU A 180 -21.70 13.72 17.65
N SER A 181 -20.88 12.74 18.02
CA SER A 181 -20.81 11.45 17.35
C SER A 181 -20.85 10.31 18.37
N ARG A 182 -21.52 9.20 18.02
CA ARG A 182 -21.63 7.99 18.85
C ARG A 182 -20.67 6.91 18.37
N ILE A 183 -19.91 6.34 19.28
CA ILE A 183 -19.02 5.21 19.02
C ILE A 183 -19.85 3.93 18.96
N ILE A 184 -19.85 3.25 17.80
CA ILE A 184 -20.56 1.98 17.60
C ILE A 184 -19.62 0.78 17.46
N GLY A 185 -18.34 1.02 17.26
CA GLY A 185 -17.32 0.00 17.15
C GLY A 185 -15.94 0.50 17.57
N VAL A 186 -15.15 -0.42 18.10
CA VAL A 186 -13.74 -0.21 18.42
C VAL A 186 -12.94 -1.28 17.70
N VAL A 187 -11.97 -0.86 16.88
CA VAL A 187 -11.06 -1.74 16.12
C VAL A 187 -9.65 -1.69 16.69
N LYS A 188 -8.86 -2.73 16.41
CA LYS A 188 -7.43 -2.73 16.69
C LYS A 188 -6.75 -1.59 15.93
N ASP A 189 -5.64 -1.08 16.48
CA ASP A 189 -4.88 -0.03 15.81
C ASP A 189 -4.37 -0.51 14.46
N VAL A 190 -4.57 0.32 13.43
CA VAL A 190 -4.16 0.07 12.05
C VAL A 190 -2.78 0.69 11.81
N SER A 191 -1.92 -0.03 11.10
CA SER A 191 -0.60 0.50 10.74
C SER A 191 -0.72 1.61 9.69
N VAL A 192 0.06 2.66 9.82
CA VAL A 192 0.20 3.73 8.81
C VAL A 192 0.69 3.24 7.44
N THR A 193 1.23 2.02 7.40
CA THR A 193 1.67 1.38 6.15
C THR A 193 0.51 0.78 5.34
N ALA A 194 -0.64 0.56 5.97
CA ALA A 194 -1.89 0.19 5.31
C ALA A 194 -2.62 1.47 4.85
N LYS A 195 -2.06 2.13 3.85
CA LYS A 195 -2.39 3.50 3.46
C LYS A 195 -3.86 3.73 3.14
N ASP A 196 -4.49 2.77 2.46
CA ASP A 196 -5.88 2.90 2.01
C ASP A 196 -6.89 2.58 3.12
N ALA A 197 -6.50 1.73 4.07
CA ALA A 197 -7.32 1.36 5.22
C ALA A 197 -7.04 2.19 6.48
N TYR A 198 -5.90 2.91 6.53
CA TYR A 198 -5.44 3.62 7.71
C TYR A 198 -6.30 4.83 8.04
N ALA A 199 -6.84 4.81 9.23
CA ALA A 199 -7.33 5.95 9.98
C ALA A 199 -7.32 5.63 11.48
N GLN A 200 -7.69 6.57 12.32
CA GLN A 200 -7.94 6.39 13.75
C GLN A 200 -9.42 6.51 14.09
N VAL A 201 -10.17 7.17 13.20
CA VAL A 201 -11.63 7.34 13.28
C VAL A 201 -12.22 7.16 11.89
N TRP A 202 -13.26 6.35 11.78
CA TRP A 202 -14.01 6.12 10.54
C TRP A 202 -15.47 6.55 10.71
N GLY A 203 -15.98 7.28 9.74
CA GLY A 203 -17.38 7.67 9.65
C GLY A 203 -17.94 7.42 8.25
N LEU A 204 -19.26 7.55 8.06
CA LEU A 204 -19.85 7.51 6.74
C LEU A 204 -19.85 8.92 6.11
N TYR A 205 -19.60 8.99 4.80
CA TYR A 205 -19.85 10.21 4.03
C TYR A 205 -21.36 10.41 3.79
N HIS A 206 -21.78 11.63 3.43
CA HIS A 206 -23.19 11.97 3.24
C HIS A 206 -23.79 11.32 2.00
N THR A 207 -25.11 10.99 2.06
CA THR A 207 -25.86 10.39 0.94
C THR A 207 -25.90 11.30 -0.29
N ASP A 208 -25.80 12.60 -0.11
CA ASP A 208 -25.81 13.56 -1.23
C ASP A 208 -24.62 13.39 -2.16
N GLU A 209 -23.50 12.85 -1.67
CA GLU A 209 -22.32 12.52 -2.47
C GLU A 209 -22.55 11.37 -3.49
N LEU A 210 -23.66 10.67 -3.37
CA LEU A 210 -24.09 9.61 -4.32
C LEU A 210 -24.99 10.14 -5.43
N LYS A 211 -25.37 11.43 -5.41
CA LYS A 211 -26.28 12.03 -6.38
C LYS A 211 -25.52 12.62 -7.55
N VAL A 212 -25.96 12.34 -8.76
CA VAL A 212 -25.46 12.99 -9.97
C VAL A 212 -26.34 14.19 -10.28
N THR A 213 -25.75 15.38 -10.23
CA THR A 213 -26.41 16.67 -10.52
C THR A 213 -25.76 17.40 -11.70
N GLY A 214 -24.64 16.90 -12.20
CA GLY A 214 -23.90 17.43 -13.33
C GLY A 214 -22.54 16.74 -13.45
N TRP A 215 -21.74 17.10 -14.45
CA TRP A 215 -20.43 16.48 -14.68
C TRP A 215 -19.50 16.58 -13.45
N TRP A 216 -19.59 17.63 -12.63
CA TRP A 216 -18.79 17.82 -11.41
C TRP A 216 -19.09 16.78 -10.32
N SER A 217 -20.26 16.12 -10.36
CA SER A 217 -20.64 15.08 -9.41
C SER A 217 -19.77 13.82 -9.52
N TYR A 218 -19.08 13.63 -10.64
CA TYR A 218 -18.14 12.52 -10.84
C TYR A 218 -16.76 12.78 -10.24
N LEU A 219 -16.44 14.03 -9.89
CA LEU A 219 -15.23 14.43 -9.18
C LEU A 219 -15.51 14.55 -7.69
N GLY A 220 -14.60 14.09 -6.81
CA GLY A 220 -14.91 14.21 -5.39
C GLY A 220 -13.96 13.61 -4.38
N GLY A 221 -12.77 13.93 -4.19
CA GLY A 221 -11.95 13.66 -2.99
C GLY A 221 -11.89 12.21 -2.48
N LYS A 222 -12.21 11.20 -3.31
CA LYS A 222 -12.26 9.80 -2.91
C LYS A 222 -11.22 8.96 -3.64
N THR A 223 -10.74 7.94 -2.96
CA THR A 223 -10.14 6.76 -3.59
C THR A 223 -11.20 5.68 -3.64
N ILE A 224 -11.26 4.93 -4.74
CA ILE A 224 -12.17 3.80 -4.86
C ILE A 224 -11.35 2.52 -4.94
N ALA A 225 -11.67 1.56 -4.07
CA ALA A 225 -11.16 0.20 -4.16
C ALA A 225 -12.25 -0.74 -4.66
N VAL A 226 -11.93 -1.51 -5.67
CA VAL A 226 -12.81 -2.46 -6.35
C VAL A 226 -12.28 -3.87 -6.09
N LEU A 227 -12.99 -4.63 -5.29
CA LEU A 227 -12.67 -6.03 -5.01
C LEU A 227 -13.22 -6.91 -6.11
N ALA A 228 -12.33 -7.58 -6.85
CA ALA A 228 -12.69 -8.61 -7.81
C ALA A 228 -12.85 -9.97 -7.12
N ARG A 229 -13.62 -10.88 -7.70
CA ARG A 229 -13.72 -12.27 -7.21
C ARG A 229 -12.37 -12.97 -7.31
N THR A 230 -11.70 -12.77 -8.45
CA THR A 230 -10.34 -13.27 -8.71
C THR A 230 -9.53 -12.22 -9.48
N PRO A 231 -8.20 -12.27 -9.46
CA PRO A 231 -7.38 -11.39 -10.30
C PRO A 231 -7.60 -11.59 -11.81
N ASP A 232 -8.11 -12.74 -12.23
CA ASP A 232 -8.41 -13.04 -13.64
C ASP A 232 -9.59 -12.21 -14.18
N ASP A 233 -10.41 -11.66 -13.28
CA ASP A 233 -11.55 -10.79 -13.64
C ASP A 233 -11.13 -9.35 -13.95
N PHE A 234 -9.88 -8.95 -13.69
CA PHE A 234 -9.39 -7.59 -13.90
C PHE A 234 -9.61 -7.05 -15.33
N PRO A 235 -9.33 -7.82 -16.41
CA PRO A 235 -9.60 -7.35 -17.75
C PRO A 235 -11.09 -7.10 -18.02
N ALA A 236 -11.97 -7.96 -17.51
CA ALA A 236 -13.41 -7.81 -17.66
C ALA A 236 -13.95 -6.58 -16.92
N ILE A 237 -13.45 -6.34 -15.68
CA ILE A 237 -13.79 -5.14 -14.91
C ILE A 237 -13.34 -3.88 -15.64
N ARG A 238 -12.10 -3.82 -16.16
CA ARG A 238 -11.60 -2.68 -16.93
C ARG A 238 -12.47 -2.39 -18.16
N GLN A 239 -12.77 -3.42 -18.94
CA GLN A 239 -13.65 -3.28 -20.11
C GLN A 239 -15.06 -2.82 -19.72
N GLY A 240 -15.59 -3.33 -18.61
CA GLY A 240 -16.89 -2.93 -18.06
C GLY A 240 -16.91 -1.44 -17.69
N VAL A 241 -15.89 -0.97 -17.01
CA VAL A 241 -15.74 0.45 -16.63
C VAL A 241 -15.59 1.33 -17.86
N GLU A 242 -14.72 0.98 -18.81
CA GLU A 242 -14.54 1.74 -20.06
C GLU A 242 -15.85 1.89 -20.82
N LYS A 243 -16.66 0.82 -20.92
CA LYS A 243 -17.98 0.86 -21.54
C LYS A 243 -18.90 1.83 -20.80
N ARG A 244 -18.99 1.74 -19.47
CA ARG A 244 -19.82 2.63 -18.65
C ARG A 244 -19.39 4.09 -18.77
N VAL A 245 -18.09 4.37 -18.75
CA VAL A 245 -17.56 5.72 -18.96
C VAL A 245 -17.93 6.26 -20.34
N LYS A 246 -17.91 5.44 -21.38
CA LYS A 246 -18.38 5.85 -22.73
C LYS A 246 -19.88 6.17 -22.73
N ASP A 247 -20.70 5.36 -22.05
CA ASP A 247 -22.15 5.58 -21.95
C ASP A 247 -22.43 6.91 -21.19
N VAL A 248 -21.75 7.16 -20.07
CA VAL A 248 -21.86 8.43 -19.32
C VAL A 248 -21.41 9.61 -20.19
N ASN A 249 -20.27 9.50 -20.88
CA ASN A 249 -19.73 10.55 -21.74
C ASN A 249 -20.68 10.90 -22.92
N ALA A 250 -21.48 9.93 -23.38
CA ALA A 250 -22.49 10.20 -24.40
C ALA A 250 -23.64 11.10 -23.87
N GLY A 251 -23.93 11.04 -22.57
CA GLY A 251 -24.95 11.87 -21.91
C GLY A 251 -24.44 13.23 -21.41
N LEU A 252 -23.12 13.41 -21.29
CA LEU A 252 -22.53 14.69 -20.87
C LEU A 252 -22.44 15.65 -22.07
N GLU A 253 -22.92 16.89 -21.93
CA GLU A 253 -22.90 17.87 -23.02
C GLU A 253 -21.57 18.63 -23.10
N GLU A 254 -21.09 19.18 -21.98
CA GLU A 254 -19.97 20.13 -21.94
C GLU A 254 -18.60 19.47 -21.72
N MET A 255 -18.56 18.41 -20.95
CA MET A 255 -17.32 17.79 -20.47
C MET A 255 -17.27 16.32 -20.89
N GLN A 256 -16.05 15.81 -20.97
CA GLN A 256 -15.73 14.41 -21.19
C GLN A 256 -14.91 13.89 -20.03
N MET A 257 -15.32 12.77 -19.48
CA MET A 257 -14.60 12.03 -18.43
C MET A 257 -13.49 11.17 -19.04
N ASP A 258 -12.33 11.21 -18.44
CA ASP A 258 -11.20 10.34 -18.72
C ASP A 258 -10.71 9.72 -17.41
N ILE A 259 -10.65 8.41 -17.37
CA ILE A 259 -10.22 7.62 -16.20
C ILE A 259 -8.72 7.36 -16.18
N MET A 260 -7.96 7.91 -17.14
CA MET A 260 -6.50 7.90 -17.15
C MET A 260 -5.89 6.48 -17.02
N GLU A 261 -6.36 5.57 -17.88
CA GLU A 261 -5.94 4.15 -17.91
C GLU A 261 -6.24 3.34 -16.63
N GLN A 262 -6.92 3.93 -15.65
CA GLN A 262 -7.36 3.20 -14.45
C GLN A 262 -8.55 2.26 -14.77
N PRO A 263 -8.81 1.23 -13.95
CA PRO A 263 -8.31 1.03 -12.59
C PRO A 263 -6.92 0.39 -12.53
N ASP A 264 -6.15 0.86 -11.57
CA ASP A 264 -4.80 0.41 -11.25
C ASP A 264 -4.82 -0.88 -10.41
N ASN A 265 -3.88 -1.80 -10.66
CA ASN A 265 -3.57 -2.82 -9.66
C ASN A 265 -2.76 -2.21 -8.50
N ILE A 266 -2.52 -2.97 -7.43
CA ILE A 266 -1.83 -2.45 -6.24
C ILE A 266 -0.45 -1.86 -6.55
N VAL A 267 0.31 -2.43 -7.51
CA VAL A 267 1.64 -1.93 -7.87
C VAL A 267 1.53 -0.58 -8.58
N ALA A 268 0.61 -0.45 -9.52
CA ALA A 268 0.35 0.81 -10.21
C ALA A 268 -0.20 1.85 -9.23
N HIS A 269 -1.19 1.50 -8.40
CA HIS A 269 -1.84 2.38 -7.44
C HIS A 269 -0.85 3.01 -6.44
N VAL A 270 0.00 2.21 -5.81
CA VAL A 270 0.99 2.71 -4.82
C VAL A 270 2.02 3.65 -5.47
N ASN A 271 2.28 3.50 -6.77
CA ASN A 271 3.24 4.32 -7.52
C ASN A 271 2.59 5.41 -8.37
N HIS A 272 1.26 5.54 -8.34
CA HIS A 272 0.52 6.63 -8.99
C HIS A 272 0.60 7.89 -8.13
N VAL A 273 1.67 8.68 -8.31
CA VAL A 273 1.99 9.85 -7.47
C VAL A 273 1.22 11.10 -7.90
N TRP A 274 0.96 11.26 -9.19
CA TRP A 274 0.35 12.45 -9.77
C TRP A 274 -0.94 12.11 -10.51
N ALA A 275 -1.99 12.86 -10.24
CA ALA A 275 -3.30 12.63 -10.87
C ALA A 275 -3.32 12.71 -12.41
N ASN A 276 -2.32 13.34 -13.01
CA ASN A 276 -2.23 13.57 -14.46
C ASN A 276 -1.15 12.74 -15.17
N VAL A 277 -0.45 11.87 -14.45
CA VAL A 277 0.64 11.05 -15.01
C VAL A 277 0.52 9.64 -14.44
N GLY A 278 0.22 8.67 -15.28
CA GLY A 278 0.23 7.25 -14.90
C GLY A 278 1.61 6.78 -14.44
N PRO A 279 1.70 5.71 -13.64
CA PRO A 279 2.96 5.20 -13.12
C PRO A 279 3.80 4.56 -14.24
N ASP A 280 5.05 4.99 -14.39
CA ASP A 280 6.03 4.34 -15.28
C ASP A 280 6.59 3.07 -14.61
N LEU A 281 5.84 1.97 -14.73
CA LEU A 281 6.20 0.68 -14.14
C LEU A 281 7.50 0.10 -14.73
N PRO A 282 7.79 0.19 -16.06
CA PRO A 282 9.07 -0.23 -16.62
C PRO A 282 10.25 0.46 -15.96
N MET A 283 10.20 1.78 -15.79
CA MET A 283 11.25 2.54 -15.12
C MET A 283 11.40 2.16 -13.65
N LEU A 284 10.29 1.94 -12.96
CA LEU A 284 10.26 1.45 -11.56
C LEU A 284 11.00 0.13 -11.42
N TYR A 285 10.67 -0.87 -12.26
CA TYR A 285 11.32 -2.18 -12.22
C TYR A 285 12.80 -2.11 -12.58
N LEU A 286 13.17 -1.25 -13.53
CA LEU A 286 14.57 -0.99 -13.87
C LEU A 286 15.34 -0.43 -12.66
N GLN A 287 14.78 0.55 -11.94
CA GLN A 287 15.40 1.12 -10.74
C GLN A 287 15.62 0.07 -9.64
N TYR A 288 14.60 -0.76 -9.36
CA TYR A 288 14.75 -1.87 -8.40
C TYR A 288 15.79 -2.90 -8.86
N GLY A 289 15.83 -3.23 -10.16
CA GLY A 289 16.82 -4.13 -10.73
C GLY A 289 18.25 -3.60 -10.58
N ILE A 290 18.49 -2.33 -10.88
CA ILE A 290 19.80 -1.68 -10.70
C ILE A 290 20.20 -1.66 -9.23
N ALA A 291 19.29 -1.28 -8.32
CA ALA A 291 19.56 -1.26 -6.89
C ALA A 291 19.96 -2.65 -6.36
N LEU A 292 19.20 -3.67 -6.74
CA LEU A 292 19.49 -5.06 -6.36
C LEU A 292 20.85 -5.54 -6.93
N PHE A 293 21.14 -5.22 -8.19
CA PHE A 293 22.41 -5.54 -8.82
C PHE A 293 23.59 -4.93 -8.07
N ILE A 294 23.54 -3.65 -7.72
CA ILE A 294 24.59 -2.94 -6.97
C ILE A 294 24.78 -3.60 -5.58
N ILE A 295 23.70 -3.92 -4.87
CA ILE A 295 23.77 -4.56 -3.55
C ILE A 295 24.40 -5.95 -3.64
N LEU A 296 24.09 -6.76 -4.66
CA LEU A 296 24.66 -8.08 -4.88
C LEU A 296 26.12 -8.04 -5.34
N LEU A 297 26.55 -6.95 -5.94
CA LEU A 297 27.93 -6.78 -6.41
C LEU A 297 28.92 -6.73 -5.23
N VAL A 298 28.56 -6.14 -4.10
CA VAL A 298 29.42 -6.03 -2.91
C VAL A 298 29.83 -7.40 -2.36
N PRO A 299 28.92 -8.34 -2.01
CA PRO A 299 29.33 -9.67 -1.55
C PRO A 299 30.07 -10.45 -2.64
N SER A 300 29.74 -10.29 -3.92
CA SER A 300 30.43 -10.94 -5.02
C SER A 300 31.89 -10.52 -5.11
N LEU A 301 32.17 -9.22 -5.02
CA LEU A 301 33.55 -8.68 -4.99
C LEU A 301 34.31 -9.16 -3.76
N ASN A 302 33.66 -9.21 -2.57
CA ASN A 302 34.26 -9.74 -1.37
C ASN A 302 34.67 -11.21 -1.52
N LEU A 303 33.81 -12.05 -2.11
CA LEU A 303 34.12 -13.45 -2.39
C LEU A 303 35.27 -13.60 -3.38
N CYS A 304 35.32 -12.80 -4.45
CA CYS A 304 36.43 -12.77 -5.41
C CYS A 304 37.74 -12.38 -4.72
N GLY A 305 37.73 -11.36 -3.87
CA GLY A 305 38.89 -10.92 -3.11
C GLY A 305 39.46 -11.98 -2.18
N LEU A 306 38.58 -12.67 -1.45
CA LEU A 306 38.96 -13.80 -0.58
C LEU A 306 39.52 -14.99 -1.36
N SER A 307 38.91 -15.31 -2.50
CA SER A 307 39.37 -16.41 -3.35
C SER A 307 40.75 -16.11 -3.95
N ASN A 308 40.95 -14.87 -4.43
CA ASN A 308 42.25 -14.44 -4.98
C ASN A 308 43.35 -14.46 -3.89
N SER A 309 43.08 -13.96 -2.71
CA SER A 309 44.01 -13.97 -1.57
C SER A 309 44.41 -15.40 -1.19
N ARG A 310 43.45 -16.33 -1.14
CA ARG A 310 43.72 -17.75 -0.87
C ARG A 310 44.56 -18.39 -1.98
N MET A 311 44.31 -18.05 -3.23
CA MET A 311 45.05 -18.57 -4.36
C MET A 311 46.52 -18.10 -4.34
N GLN A 312 46.77 -16.84 -4.02
CA GLN A 312 48.11 -16.27 -3.88
C GLN A 312 48.91 -16.97 -2.76
N GLN A 313 48.29 -17.33 -1.64
CA GLN A 313 48.94 -18.07 -0.56
C GLN A 313 49.33 -19.49 -0.95
N ARG A 314 48.64 -20.11 -1.93
CA ARG A 314 48.89 -21.45 -2.42
C ARG A 314 49.77 -21.52 -3.68
N VAL A 315 50.18 -20.38 -4.23
CA VAL A 315 50.96 -20.32 -5.48
C VAL A 315 52.27 -21.10 -5.34
N SER A 316 52.96 -20.98 -4.20
CA SER A 316 54.20 -21.75 -3.93
C SER A 316 53.93 -23.26 -3.85
N GLU A 317 52.86 -23.70 -3.20
CA GLU A 317 52.46 -25.11 -3.12
C GLU A 317 52.08 -25.68 -4.49
N LEU A 318 51.28 -24.91 -5.26
CA LEU A 318 50.90 -25.26 -6.62
C LEU A 318 52.14 -25.31 -7.56
N GLY A 319 53.10 -24.40 -7.39
CA GLY A 319 54.36 -24.42 -8.11
C GLY A 319 55.18 -25.66 -7.87
N VAL A 320 55.31 -26.10 -6.60
CA VAL A 320 55.98 -27.35 -6.21
C VAL A 320 55.26 -28.55 -6.80
N ARG A 321 53.94 -28.65 -6.69
CA ARG A 321 53.16 -29.77 -7.27
C ARG A 321 53.27 -29.83 -8.78
N LYS A 322 53.31 -28.69 -9.48
CA LYS A 322 53.52 -28.63 -10.91
C LYS A 322 54.94 -29.07 -11.33
N ALA A 323 55.95 -28.71 -10.53
CA ALA A 323 57.33 -29.16 -10.76
C ALA A 323 57.49 -30.66 -10.59
N PHE A 324 56.66 -31.31 -9.75
CA PHE A 324 56.59 -32.77 -9.61
C PHE A 324 55.64 -33.45 -10.60
N GLY A 325 55.19 -32.76 -11.64
CA GLY A 325 54.45 -33.37 -12.76
C GLY A 325 52.92 -33.41 -12.59
N ALA A 326 52.34 -32.69 -11.64
CA ALA A 326 50.89 -32.61 -11.52
C ALA A 326 50.26 -31.94 -12.74
N THR A 327 49.23 -32.59 -13.31
CA THR A 327 48.46 -32.06 -14.45
C THR A 327 47.47 -30.99 -14.00
N GLY A 328 47.00 -30.12 -14.91
CA GLY A 328 46.04 -29.05 -14.57
C GLY A 328 44.76 -29.55 -13.93
N SER A 329 44.30 -30.76 -14.29
CA SER A 329 43.12 -31.42 -13.68
C SER A 329 43.33 -31.95 -12.27
N THR A 330 44.61 -32.17 -11.83
CA THR A 330 44.96 -32.57 -10.46
C THR A 330 45.23 -31.40 -9.52
N LEU A 331 45.28 -30.20 -10.06
CA LEU A 331 45.53 -28.95 -9.30
C LEU A 331 44.24 -28.15 -8.98
N ILE A 332 43.11 -28.53 -9.56
CA ILE A 332 41.79 -28.02 -9.30
C ILE A 332 41.10 -28.90 -8.26
#